data_47f2b2c712b0e590ffe6487f2f0e1150
#
_entry.id   47f2b2c712b0e590ffe6487f2f0e1150
#
_cell.length_a   1.000
_cell.length_b   1.000
_cell.length_c   1.000
_cell.angle_alpha   90.00
_cell.angle_beta   90.00
_cell.angle_gamma   90.00
#
_symmetry.space_group_name_H-M   'P 1'
#
loop_
_entity.id
_entity.type
_entity.pdbx_description
1 polymer ?
#
loop_
_entity_poly.entity_id
_entity_poly.type
_entity_poly.pdbx_seq_one_letter_code
_entity_poly.pdbx_strand_id
1 'polypeptide(L)'
;TFVQQVNEGIEELVLHVDSGGGSAFSCFEMATEVKKLAVEKDIKIYAYVDGLSASAAYAWTSIADEIVARPDSEVGSVGVVVQLINNSKMLENIGITRQFVCHGEQKVPFAENGEFSPQFISSIQKKVDKTGKEFSNFIAANRNLSVQSVLNTQAEVFDSEEALAVGFIDKIMTKSEFYNTYLPSLNSKSQSDSFVNRYGLSVEEKQDSVLNGKTTKEETMNNSEKDKTVIEANDNQSPDLAATMTAQLEKMELDN
;
A
#
# COMPACT_ATOMS: atom_id res chain seq x y z
N THR A 1 -1.87 7.75 19.13
CA THR A 1 -2.89 7.31 18.14
C THR A 1 -3.34 8.48 17.28
N PHE A 2 -3.95 8.22 16.10
CA PHE A 2 -4.49 9.27 15.23
C PHE A 2 -5.50 10.18 15.98
N VAL A 3 -6.42 9.60 16.72
CA VAL A 3 -7.39 10.37 17.55
C VAL A 3 -6.68 11.31 18.53
N GLN A 4 -5.59 10.88 19.14
CA GLN A 4 -4.81 11.73 20.04
C GLN A 4 -4.17 12.91 19.31
N GLN A 5 -3.57 12.66 18.14
CA GLN A 5 -2.98 13.71 17.30
C GLN A 5 -4.03 14.71 16.80
N VAL A 6 -5.22 14.22 16.42
CA VAL A 6 -6.37 15.07 16.08
C VAL A 6 -6.75 16.01 17.23
N ASN A 7 -6.76 15.50 18.46
CA ASN A 7 -7.04 16.31 19.65
C ASN A 7 -5.92 17.31 19.99
N GLU A 8 -4.71 17.05 19.51
CA GLU A 8 -3.56 17.97 19.58
C GLU A 8 -3.57 19.02 18.47
N GLY A 9 -4.53 18.95 17.54
CA GLY A 9 -4.79 20.00 16.53
C GLY A 9 -3.94 19.89 15.29
N ILE A 10 -3.67 18.67 14.78
CA ILE A 10 -3.03 18.51 13.47
C ILE A 10 -3.96 18.99 12.35
N GLU A 11 -3.39 19.56 11.32
CA GLU A 11 -4.10 20.02 10.11
C GLU A 11 -3.90 19.05 8.94
N GLU A 12 -2.84 18.23 8.99
CA GLU A 12 -2.46 17.29 7.95
C GLU A 12 -2.02 15.95 8.52
N LEU A 13 -2.35 14.89 7.80
CA LEU A 13 -1.89 13.52 8.05
C LEU A 13 -1.15 13.01 6.83
N VAL A 14 0.07 12.52 7.00
CA VAL A 14 0.81 11.82 5.95
C VAL A 14 0.90 10.34 6.27
N LEU A 15 0.32 9.51 5.40
CA LEU A 15 0.49 8.07 5.41
C LEU A 15 1.75 7.71 4.62
N HIS A 16 2.80 7.27 5.30
CA HIS A 16 3.99 6.74 4.66
C HIS A 16 3.82 5.23 4.52
N VAL A 17 3.74 4.73 3.29
CA VAL A 17 3.28 3.37 3.00
C VAL A 17 4.37 2.55 2.31
N ASP A 18 4.72 1.41 2.91
CA ASP A 18 5.51 0.34 2.32
C ASP A 18 5.01 -0.99 2.89
N SER A 19 4.02 -1.59 2.22
CA SER A 19 3.33 -2.77 2.74
C SER A 19 2.62 -3.58 1.66
N GLY A 20 2.77 -4.90 1.71
CA GLY A 20 2.04 -5.85 0.87
C GLY A 20 0.57 -6.08 1.27
N GLY A 21 0.10 -5.42 2.33
CA GLY A 21 -1.26 -5.58 2.81
C GLY A 21 -1.38 -6.52 4.01
N GLY A 22 -2.45 -7.31 4.04
CA GLY A 22 -2.74 -8.20 5.16
C GLY A 22 -4.21 -8.58 5.24
N SER A 23 -4.75 -8.66 6.46
CA SER A 23 -6.14 -9.04 6.68
C SER A 23 -7.10 -7.96 6.16
N ALA A 24 -8.07 -8.37 5.34
CA ALA A 24 -9.19 -7.52 4.94
C ALA A 24 -10.22 -7.32 6.07
N PHE A 25 -10.11 -8.10 7.15
CA PHE A 25 -11.04 -8.01 8.28
C PHE A 25 -10.91 -6.67 9.00
N SER A 26 -12.01 -5.95 9.13
CA SER A 26 -12.10 -4.59 9.72
C SER A 26 -11.27 -3.50 9.01
N CYS A 27 -10.53 -3.83 7.94
CA CYS A 27 -9.67 -2.88 7.23
C CYS A 27 -10.49 -1.70 6.68
N PHE A 28 -11.55 -1.99 5.94
CA PHE A 28 -12.38 -0.96 5.29
C PHE A 28 -13.14 -0.10 6.31
N GLU A 29 -13.64 -0.72 7.38
CA GLU A 29 -14.32 -0.03 8.46
C GLU A 29 -13.38 0.97 9.15
N MET A 30 -12.20 0.51 9.57
CA MET A 30 -11.21 1.36 10.23
C MET A 30 -10.70 2.49 9.32
N ALA A 31 -10.44 2.22 8.05
CA ALA A 31 -10.03 3.23 7.09
C ALA A 31 -11.15 4.28 6.88
N THR A 32 -12.42 3.83 6.81
CA THR A 32 -13.58 4.72 6.73
C THR A 32 -13.69 5.64 7.95
N GLU A 33 -13.51 5.11 9.16
CA GLU A 33 -13.58 5.91 10.38
C GLU A 33 -12.45 6.96 10.45
N VAL A 34 -11.23 6.61 9.99
CA VAL A 34 -10.13 7.57 9.90
C VAL A 34 -10.45 8.68 8.90
N LYS A 35 -10.94 8.32 7.70
CA LYS A 35 -11.35 9.31 6.69
C LYS A 35 -12.46 10.22 7.20
N LYS A 36 -13.47 9.65 7.83
CA LYS A 36 -14.60 10.38 8.39
C LYS A 36 -14.15 11.39 9.44
N LEU A 37 -13.29 10.98 10.37
CA LEU A 37 -12.74 11.86 11.39
C LEU A 37 -11.90 12.98 10.77
N ALA A 38 -11.11 12.67 9.75
CA ALA A 38 -10.32 13.67 9.02
C ALA A 38 -11.22 14.73 8.36
N VAL A 39 -12.29 14.28 7.67
CA VAL A 39 -13.28 15.21 7.07
C VAL A 39 -13.98 16.06 8.12
N GLU A 40 -14.42 15.46 9.25
CA GLU A 40 -15.08 16.19 10.35
C GLU A 40 -14.18 17.26 10.98
N LYS A 41 -12.87 17.08 10.95
CA LYS A 41 -11.87 17.98 11.55
C LYS A 41 -11.12 18.84 10.54
N ASP A 42 -11.52 18.79 9.26
CA ASP A 42 -10.86 19.47 8.15
C ASP A 42 -9.35 19.15 8.03
N ILE A 43 -8.99 17.87 8.30
CA ILE A 43 -7.63 17.37 8.19
C ILE A 43 -7.43 16.79 6.80
N LYS A 44 -6.38 17.23 6.11
CA LYS A 44 -5.96 16.66 4.83
C LYS A 44 -5.16 15.39 5.02
N ILE A 45 -5.48 14.37 4.24
CA ILE A 45 -4.73 13.10 4.22
C ILE A 45 -3.92 13.02 2.94
N TYR A 46 -2.61 12.94 3.07
CA TYR A 46 -1.68 12.62 1.99
C TYR A 46 -1.15 11.21 2.17
N ALA A 47 -0.90 10.50 1.08
CA ALA A 47 -0.20 9.22 1.13
C ALA A 47 1.07 9.31 0.29
N TYR A 48 2.18 8.81 0.83
CA TYR A 48 3.42 8.59 0.10
C TYR A 48 3.76 7.11 0.09
N VAL A 49 3.75 6.51 -1.11
CA VAL A 49 4.11 5.10 -1.31
C VAL A 49 5.62 5.02 -1.55
N ASP A 50 6.35 4.43 -0.58
CA ASP A 50 7.81 4.31 -0.58
C ASP A 50 8.25 2.85 -0.86
N GLY A 51 7.70 2.23 -1.87
CA GLY A 51 7.95 0.86 -2.27
C GLY A 51 6.66 0.15 -2.66
N LEU A 52 5.95 -0.44 -1.72
CA LEU A 52 4.77 -1.25 -1.99
C LEU A 52 3.53 -0.72 -1.27
N SER A 53 2.42 -0.62 -2.01
CA SER A 53 1.09 -0.39 -1.45
C SER A 53 0.09 -1.35 -2.08
N ALA A 54 0.00 -2.57 -1.54
CA ALA A 54 -0.80 -3.63 -2.14
C ALA A 54 -1.90 -4.14 -1.21
N SER A 55 -3.02 -4.62 -1.80
CA SER A 55 -4.12 -5.26 -1.08
C SER A 55 -4.66 -4.37 0.06
N ALA A 56 -4.78 -4.85 1.30
CA ALA A 56 -5.27 -4.07 2.43
C ALA A 56 -4.45 -2.79 2.70
N ALA A 57 -3.16 -2.74 2.35
CA ALA A 57 -2.37 -1.51 2.43
C ALA A 57 -2.88 -0.45 1.45
N TYR A 58 -3.25 -0.86 0.22
CA TYR A 58 -3.84 0.06 -0.73
C TYR A 58 -5.23 0.54 -0.31
N ALA A 59 -6.01 -0.28 0.42
CA ALA A 59 -7.26 0.20 1.01
C ALA A 59 -7.02 1.40 1.94
N TRP A 60 -5.98 1.35 2.79
CA TRP A 60 -5.57 2.46 3.63
C TRP A 60 -5.04 3.66 2.82
N THR A 61 -4.22 3.39 1.81
CA THR A 61 -3.69 4.44 0.92
C THR A 61 -4.82 5.17 0.18
N SER A 62 -5.85 4.43 -0.25
CA SER A 62 -6.94 4.96 -1.07
C SER A 62 -7.81 6.01 -0.39
N ILE A 63 -7.79 6.11 0.94
CA ILE A 63 -8.54 7.14 1.66
C ILE A 63 -7.89 8.52 1.61
N ALA A 64 -6.63 8.61 1.17
CA ALA A 64 -5.94 9.89 1.07
C ALA A 64 -6.60 10.82 0.04
N ASP A 65 -6.55 12.12 0.31
CA ASP A 65 -6.99 13.15 -0.62
C ASP A 65 -6.05 13.22 -1.82
N GLU A 66 -4.77 12.88 -1.61
CA GLU A 66 -3.78 12.78 -2.66
C GLU A 66 -2.77 11.67 -2.36
N ILE A 67 -2.47 10.87 -3.39
CA ILE A 67 -1.53 9.75 -3.32
C ILE A 67 -0.35 10.01 -4.24
N VAL A 68 0.83 10.05 -3.66
CA VAL A 68 2.11 10.18 -4.38
C VAL A 68 2.89 8.89 -4.23
N ALA A 69 3.41 8.36 -5.32
CA ALA A 69 4.25 7.18 -5.31
C ALA A 69 5.69 7.50 -5.74
N ARG A 70 6.66 6.79 -5.19
CA ARG A 70 8.03 6.82 -5.67
C ARG A 70 8.09 6.21 -7.08
N PRO A 71 9.01 6.62 -7.99
CA PRO A 71 9.07 6.14 -9.37
C PRO A 71 9.14 4.62 -9.55
N ASP A 72 9.73 3.90 -8.59
CA ASP A 72 9.89 2.45 -8.58
C ASP A 72 8.97 1.74 -7.58
N SER A 73 7.86 2.37 -7.20
CA SER A 73 6.85 1.78 -6.33
C SER A 73 5.88 0.89 -7.09
N GLU A 74 5.28 -0.03 -6.34
CA GLU A 74 4.23 -0.93 -6.81
C GLU A 74 2.94 -0.69 -6.05
N VAL A 75 1.80 -0.61 -6.78
CA VAL A 75 0.49 -0.27 -6.21
C VAL A 75 -0.59 -1.16 -6.78
N GLY A 76 -1.52 -1.65 -5.95
CA GLY A 76 -2.65 -2.41 -6.48
C GLY A 76 -3.06 -3.61 -5.64
N SER A 77 -3.14 -4.78 -6.29
CA SER A 77 -3.59 -6.03 -5.64
C SER A 77 -4.97 -5.88 -4.97
N VAL A 78 -5.91 -5.22 -5.68
CA VAL A 78 -7.29 -5.03 -5.18
C VAL A 78 -8.07 -6.32 -5.35
N GLY A 79 -7.83 -7.26 -4.44
CA GLY A 79 -8.41 -8.58 -4.47
C GLY A 79 -8.36 -9.29 -3.14
N VAL A 80 -8.94 -10.48 -3.08
CA VAL A 80 -9.03 -11.31 -1.88
C VAL A 80 -8.64 -12.73 -2.21
N VAL A 81 -7.76 -13.30 -1.42
CA VAL A 81 -7.35 -14.70 -1.53
C VAL A 81 -7.54 -15.43 -0.20
N VAL A 82 -7.97 -16.67 -0.27
CA VAL A 82 -7.96 -17.63 0.85
C VAL A 82 -7.17 -18.85 0.43
N GLN A 83 -6.04 -19.07 1.07
CA GLN A 83 -5.25 -20.28 0.87
C GLN A 83 -5.81 -21.41 1.72
N LEU A 84 -6.11 -22.55 1.09
CA LEU A 84 -6.54 -23.77 1.76
C LEU A 84 -5.44 -24.83 1.63
N ILE A 85 -5.01 -25.40 2.76
CA ILE A 85 -3.98 -26.43 2.79
C ILE A 85 -4.63 -27.75 3.24
N ASN A 86 -4.51 -28.79 2.42
CA ASN A 86 -4.97 -30.13 2.73
C ASN A 86 -3.76 -31.07 2.94
N ASN A 87 -3.55 -31.48 4.18
CA ASN A 87 -2.49 -32.39 4.58
C ASN A 87 -2.99 -33.81 4.88
N SER A 88 -4.20 -34.21 4.45
CA SER A 88 -4.81 -35.50 4.76
C SER A 88 -3.96 -36.69 4.28
N LYS A 89 -3.47 -36.62 3.03
CA LYS A 89 -2.61 -37.70 2.47
C LYS A 89 -1.25 -37.83 3.19
N MET A 90 -0.67 -36.68 3.60
CA MET A 90 0.57 -36.70 4.37
C MET A 90 0.37 -37.40 5.71
N LEU A 91 -0.69 -37.10 6.42
CA LEU A 91 -1.02 -37.74 7.69
C LEU A 91 -1.32 -39.25 7.53
N GLU A 92 -2.05 -39.62 6.50
CA GLU A 92 -2.34 -41.02 6.19
C GLU A 92 -1.04 -41.82 5.93
N ASN A 93 -0.09 -41.25 5.17
CA ASN A 93 1.20 -41.89 4.87
C ASN A 93 2.05 -42.15 6.12
N ILE A 94 1.90 -41.37 7.18
CA ILE A 94 2.59 -41.55 8.46
C ILE A 94 1.72 -42.30 9.48
N GLY A 95 0.62 -42.93 9.04
CA GLY A 95 -0.24 -43.77 9.88
C GLY A 95 -1.20 -43.02 10.80
N ILE A 96 -1.42 -41.71 10.59
CA ILE A 96 -2.36 -40.91 11.36
C ILE A 96 -3.69 -40.85 10.62
N THR A 97 -4.75 -41.38 11.23
CA THR A 97 -6.12 -41.26 10.75
C THR A 97 -6.85 -40.20 11.55
N ARG A 98 -7.47 -39.26 10.84
CA ARG A 98 -8.34 -38.21 11.46
C ARG A 98 -9.80 -38.61 11.29
N GLN A 99 -10.54 -38.56 12.39
CA GLN A 99 -11.97 -38.75 12.40
C GLN A 99 -12.66 -37.54 13.06
N PHE A 100 -13.70 -37.03 12.44
CA PHE A 100 -14.47 -35.90 12.95
C PHE A 100 -15.86 -36.41 13.38
N VAL A 101 -16.25 -36.03 14.60
CA VAL A 101 -17.63 -36.18 15.08
C VAL A 101 -18.16 -34.77 15.32
N CYS A 102 -19.16 -34.36 14.56
CA CYS A 102 -19.63 -33.00 14.58
C CYS A 102 -21.15 -32.89 14.58
N HIS A 103 -21.66 -31.78 15.11
CA HIS A 103 -23.01 -31.32 14.91
C HIS A 103 -23.00 -30.16 13.91
N GLY A 104 -23.70 -30.31 12.79
CA GLY A 104 -23.72 -29.36 11.67
C GLY A 104 -22.73 -29.74 10.54
N GLU A 105 -23.26 -29.93 9.34
CA GLU A 105 -22.53 -30.46 8.17
C GLU A 105 -21.33 -29.58 7.75
N GLN A 106 -21.44 -28.25 7.93
CA GLN A 106 -20.37 -27.32 7.54
C GLN A 106 -19.33 -27.07 8.64
N LYS A 107 -19.41 -27.82 9.77
CA LYS A 107 -18.45 -27.66 10.87
C LYS A 107 -17.07 -28.21 10.50
N VAL A 108 -17.04 -29.20 9.60
CA VAL A 108 -15.83 -29.85 9.11
C VAL A 108 -15.66 -29.55 7.62
N PRO A 109 -14.49 -29.06 7.19
CA PRO A 109 -14.27 -28.69 5.81
C PRO A 109 -14.04 -29.88 4.86
N PHE A 110 -13.84 -31.10 5.42
CA PHE A 110 -13.46 -32.28 4.67
C PHE A 110 -14.64 -33.22 4.42
N ALA A 111 -14.65 -33.83 3.23
CA ALA A 111 -15.48 -34.95 2.90
C ALA A 111 -14.87 -36.27 3.48
N GLU A 112 -15.62 -37.39 3.39
CA GLU A 112 -15.16 -38.71 3.90
C GLU A 112 -13.85 -39.21 3.28
N ASN A 113 -13.57 -38.81 2.02
CA ASN A 113 -12.34 -39.13 1.32
C ASN A 113 -11.14 -38.26 1.73
N GLY A 114 -11.30 -37.38 2.72
CA GLY A 114 -10.24 -36.47 3.20
C GLY A 114 -10.00 -35.25 2.33
N GLU A 115 -10.73 -35.05 1.25
CA GLU A 115 -10.68 -33.84 0.41
C GLU A 115 -11.59 -32.74 0.95
N PHE A 116 -11.36 -31.50 0.55
CA PHE A 116 -12.31 -30.42 0.89
C PHE A 116 -13.68 -30.69 0.28
N SER A 117 -14.74 -30.57 1.07
CA SER A 117 -16.09 -30.76 0.57
C SER A 117 -16.48 -29.67 -0.42
N PRO A 118 -17.23 -29.98 -1.50
CA PRO A 118 -17.70 -29.00 -2.46
C PRO A 118 -18.50 -27.88 -1.81
N GLN A 119 -19.28 -28.18 -0.78
CA GLN A 119 -20.09 -27.23 -0.02
C GLN A 119 -19.20 -26.25 0.74
N PHE A 120 -18.11 -26.73 1.35
CA PHE A 120 -17.13 -25.86 2.02
C PHE A 120 -16.46 -24.93 1.02
N ILE A 121 -15.93 -25.47 -0.09
CA ILE A 121 -15.31 -24.64 -1.15
C ILE A 121 -16.29 -23.57 -1.66
N SER A 122 -17.53 -23.96 -1.97
CA SER A 122 -18.58 -23.02 -2.42
C SER A 122 -18.86 -21.93 -1.37
N SER A 123 -18.87 -22.29 -0.09
CA SER A 123 -19.09 -21.31 0.99
C SER A 123 -17.95 -20.31 1.12
N ILE A 124 -16.71 -20.77 0.98
CA ILE A 124 -15.51 -19.90 0.98
C ILE A 124 -15.52 -19.00 -0.25
N GLN A 125 -15.81 -19.54 -1.46
CA GLN A 125 -15.86 -18.76 -2.68
C GLN A 125 -16.88 -17.60 -2.56
N LYS A 126 -18.07 -17.86 -2.04
CA LYS A 126 -19.07 -16.80 -1.80
C LYS A 126 -18.57 -15.69 -0.88
N LYS A 127 -17.80 -16.04 0.16
CA LYS A 127 -17.20 -15.05 1.08
C LYS A 127 -16.10 -14.25 0.37
N VAL A 128 -15.23 -14.90 -0.39
CA VAL A 128 -14.18 -14.25 -1.19
C VAL A 128 -14.80 -13.28 -2.18
N ASP A 129 -15.82 -13.72 -2.93
CA ASP A 129 -16.52 -12.88 -3.91
C ASP A 129 -17.20 -11.67 -3.26
N LYS A 130 -17.82 -11.88 -2.10
CA LYS A 130 -18.45 -10.80 -1.34
C LYS A 130 -17.41 -9.76 -0.90
N THR A 131 -16.34 -10.21 -0.22
CA THR A 131 -15.29 -9.30 0.26
C THR A 131 -14.55 -8.63 -0.90
N GLY A 132 -14.33 -9.33 -2.01
CA GLY A 132 -13.74 -8.75 -3.23
C GLY A 132 -14.60 -7.63 -3.82
N LYS A 133 -15.92 -7.80 -3.85
CA LYS A 133 -16.85 -6.74 -4.28
C LYS A 133 -16.86 -5.55 -3.32
N GLU A 134 -16.84 -5.81 -2.01
CA GLU A 134 -16.75 -4.75 -0.99
C GLU A 134 -15.46 -3.97 -1.15
N PHE A 135 -14.33 -4.65 -1.41
CA PHE A 135 -13.05 -4.01 -1.66
C PHE A 135 -13.08 -3.14 -2.92
N SER A 136 -13.54 -3.68 -4.05
CA SER A 136 -13.64 -2.93 -5.30
C SER A 136 -14.52 -1.69 -5.17
N ASN A 137 -15.66 -1.80 -4.47
CA ASN A 137 -16.55 -0.69 -4.19
C ASN A 137 -15.86 0.38 -3.33
N PHE A 138 -15.12 -0.05 -2.30
CA PHE A 138 -14.38 0.84 -1.40
C PHE A 138 -13.33 1.65 -2.15
N ILE A 139 -12.52 1.00 -3.00
CA ILE A 139 -11.51 1.69 -3.81
C ILE A 139 -12.18 2.63 -4.83
N ALA A 140 -13.19 2.16 -5.54
CA ALA A 140 -13.92 2.96 -6.52
C ALA A 140 -14.46 4.26 -5.90
N ALA A 141 -15.06 4.16 -4.71
CA ALA A 141 -15.62 5.32 -4.00
C ALA A 141 -14.52 6.30 -3.54
N ASN A 142 -13.39 5.79 -3.05
CA ASN A 142 -12.31 6.64 -2.54
C ASN A 142 -11.50 7.31 -3.66
N ARG A 143 -11.35 6.64 -4.81
CA ARG A 143 -10.57 7.13 -5.96
C ARG A 143 -11.41 7.76 -7.06
N ASN A 144 -12.73 7.87 -6.85
CA ASN A 144 -13.68 8.37 -7.85
C ASN A 144 -13.59 7.61 -9.19
N LEU A 145 -13.45 6.29 -9.09
CA LEU A 145 -13.40 5.36 -10.23
C LEU A 145 -14.71 4.61 -10.39
N SER A 146 -14.94 4.03 -11.57
CA SER A 146 -16.03 3.07 -11.71
C SER A 146 -15.65 1.75 -11.03
N VAL A 147 -16.63 1.08 -10.41
CA VAL A 147 -16.40 -0.25 -9.82
C VAL A 147 -15.89 -1.23 -10.88
N GLN A 148 -16.38 -1.10 -12.12
CA GLN A 148 -15.98 -1.97 -13.22
C GLN A 148 -14.51 -1.75 -13.61
N SER A 149 -14.00 -0.51 -13.60
CA SER A 149 -12.57 -0.26 -13.88
C SER A 149 -11.68 -0.91 -12.82
N VAL A 150 -12.09 -0.86 -11.55
CA VAL A 150 -11.36 -1.55 -10.47
C VAL A 150 -11.43 -3.06 -10.62
N LEU A 151 -12.60 -3.64 -10.93
CA LEU A 151 -12.74 -5.08 -11.18
C LEU A 151 -11.91 -5.56 -12.38
N ASN A 152 -11.78 -4.73 -13.41
CA ASN A 152 -11.02 -5.07 -14.62
C ASN A 152 -9.51 -5.17 -14.36
N THR A 153 -9.00 -4.62 -13.27
CA THR A 153 -7.58 -4.79 -12.88
C THR A 153 -7.24 -6.22 -12.48
N GLN A 154 -8.24 -7.06 -12.19
CA GLN A 154 -8.07 -8.47 -11.81
C GLN A 154 -7.06 -8.70 -10.67
N ALA A 155 -7.00 -7.73 -9.73
CA ALA A 155 -6.06 -7.71 -8.62
C ALA A 155 -4.57 -7.64 -9.03
N GLU A 156 -4.29 -7.06 -10.18
CA GLU A 156 -2.94 -6.79 -10.64
C GLU A 156 -2.22 -5.79 -9.73
N VAL A 157 -0.91 -5.93 -9.66
CA VAL A 157 -0.01 -4.96 -9.03
C VAL A 157 0.65 -4.18 -10.16
N PHE A 158 0.51 -2.88 -10.14
CA PHE A 158 0.96 -1.94 -11.15
C PHE A 158 2.24 -1.25 -10.71
N ASP A 159 3.13 -0.98 -11.62
CA ASP A 159 4.18 0.01 -11.39
C ASP A 159 3.59 1.42 -11.24
N SER A 160 4.42 2.41 -10.89
CA SER A 160 3.95 3.76 -10.61
C SER A 160 3.31 4.44 -11.84
N GLU A 161 3.80 4.18 -13.05
CA GLU A 161 3.27 4.78 -14.28
C GLU A 161 1.92 4.16 -14.64
N GLU A 162 1.81 2.86 -14.54
CA GLU A 162 0.56 2.12 -14.75
C GLU A 162 -0.49 2.48 -13.68
N ALA A 163 -0.07 2.58 -12.40
CA ALA A 163 -0.94 2.97 -11.30
C ALA A 163 -1.50 4.40 -11.49
N LEU A 164 -0.68 5.32 -12.02
CA LEU A 164 -1.10 6.66 -12.40
C LEU A 164 -2.12 6.61 -13.54
N ALA A 165 -1.85 5.80 -14.56
CA ALA A 165 -2.72 5.66 -15.73
C ALA A 165 -4.11 5.09 -15.37
N VAL A 166 -4.18 4.14 -14.44
CA VAL A 166 -5.46 3.57 -13.97
C VAL A 166 -6.14 4.39 -12.87
N GLY A 167 -5.51 5.47 -12.40
CA GLY A 167 -6.07 6.38 -11.39
C GLY A 167 -5.92 5.89 -9.95
N PHE A 168 -5.01 4.95 -9.70
CA PHE A 168 -4.75 4.45 -8.35
C PHE A 168 -3.84 5.38 -7.55
N ILE A 169 -3.03 6.19 -8.23
CA ILE A 169 -2.24 7.27 -7.63
C ILE A 169 -2.48 8.58 -8.39
N ASP A 170 -2.03 9.69 -7.83
CA ASP A 170 -2.22 11.02 -8.41
C ASP A 170 -0.92 11.60 -8.97
N LYS A 171 0.23 11.24 -8.40
CA LYS A 171 1.54 11.76 -8.80
C LYS A 171 2.66 10.76 -8.57
N ILE A 172 3.75 10.97 -9.32
CA ILE A 172 5.01 10.25 -9.13
C ILE A 172 6.07 11.27 -8.74
N MET A 173 6.70 11.09 -7.58
CA MET A 173 7.77 11.96 -7.08
C MET A 173 8.77 11.15 -6.26
N THR A 174 10.02 11.58 -6.27
CA THR A 174 10.99 11.04 -5.32
C THR A 174 10.62 11.45 -3.88
N LYS A 175 11.09 10.70 -2.91
CA LYS A 175 10.87 11.00 -1.49
C LYS A 175 11.34 12.41 -1.11
N SER A 176 12.50 12.81 -1.65
CA SER A 176 13.05 14.15 -1.40
C SER A 176 12.17 15.26 -1.98
N GLU A 177 11.65 15.09 -3.19
CA GLU A 177 10.73 16.05 -3.80
C GLU A 177 9.43 16.15 -3.01
N PHE A 178 8.86 15.02 -2.60
CA PHE A 178 7.62 14.99 -1.83
C PHE A 178 7.76 15.73 -0.49
N TYR A 179 8.72 15.32 0.35
CA TYR A 179 8.84 15.87 1.71
C TYR A 179 9.49 17.24 1.79
N ASN A 180 10.45 17.56 0.90
CA ASN A 180 11.24 18.79 1.01
C ASN A 180 10.74 19.92 0.11
N THR A 181 9.92 19.60 -0.90
CA THR A 181 9.45 20.61 -1.86
C THR A 181 7.93 20.66 -1.94
N TYR A 182 7.31 19.51 -2.23
CA TYR A 182 5.88 19.45 -2.52
C TYR A 182 5.02 19.69 -1.27
N LEU A 183 5.17 18.89 -0.24
CA LEU A 183 4.39 19.00 1.00
C LEU A 183 4.52 20.39 1.66
N PRO A 184 5.72 20.97 1.81
CA PRO A 184 5.85 22.34 2.32
C PRO A 184 5.17 23.41 1.45
N SER A 185 5.11 23.20 0.11
CA SER A 185 4.45 24.14 -0.80
C SER A 185 2.93 24.22 -0.63
N LEU A 186 2.31 23.14 -0.15
CA LEU A 186 0.87 23.10 0.13
C LEU A 186 0.51 23.96 1.34
N ASN A 187 1.32 23.88 2.38
CA ASN A 187 1.16 24.68 3.61
C ASN A 187 1.32 26.20 3.35
N SER A 188 2.23 26.59 2.46
CA SER A 188 2.42 27.98 2.09
C SER A 188 1.22 28.57 1.31
N LYS A 189 0.56 27.77 0.47
CA LYS A 189 -0.67 28.17 -0.25
C LYS A 189 -1.86 28.32 0.70
N SER A 190 -2.03 27.40 1.63
CA SER A 190 -3.09 27.46 2.64
C SER A 190 -2.99 28.75 3.49
N GLN A 191 -1.77 29.14 3.88
CA GLN A 191 -1.55 30.40 4.61
C GLN A 191 -1.83 31.65 3.76
N SER A 192 -1.45 31.66 2.46
CA SER A 192 -1.73 32.78 1.58
C SER A 192 -3.22 32.95 1.31
N ASP A 193 -3.94 31.83 1.08
CA ASP A 193 -5.39 31.87 0.84
C ASP A 193 -6.17 32.28 2.10
N SER A 194 -5.74 31.84 3.27
CA SER A 194 -6.34 32.26 4.54
C SER A 194 -6.10 33.77 4.83
N PHE A 195 -4.93 34.29 4.42
CA PHE A 195 -4.59 35.71 4.57
C PHE A 195 -5.40 36.57 3.59
N VAL A 196 -5.51 36.15 2.32
CA VAL A 196 -6.32 36.81 1.30
C VAL A 196 -7.80 36.87 1.70
N ASN A 197 -8.34 35.74 2.17
CA ASN A 197 -9.74 35.68 2.62
C ASN A 197 -10.02 36.49 3.90
N ARG A 198 -9.03 36.64 4.79
CA ARG A 198 -9.18 37.39 6.04
C ARG A 198 -9.00 38.90 5.89
N TYR A 199 -8.20 39.35 4.92
CA TYR A 199 -7.82 40.75 4.77
C TYR A 199 -8.20 41.36 3.42
N GLY A 200 -8.78 40.60 2.48
CA GLY A 200 -9.28 41.11 1.19
C GLY A 200 -8.20 41.73 0.28
N LEU A 201 -6.93 41.30 0.45
CA LEU A 201 -5.80 41.79 -0.33
C LEU A 201 -5.52 40.85 -1.50
N SER A 202 -5.86 41.27 -2.71
CA SER A 202 -5.40 40.59 -3.92
C SER A 202 -3.89 40.83 -4.09
N VAL A 203 -3.12 39.75 -4.21
CA VAL A 203 -1.70 39.86 -4.59
C VAL A 203 -1.66 40.07 -6.10
N GLU A 204 -1.39 41.33 -6.52
CA GLU A 204 -1.05 41.62 -7.91
C GLU A 204 0.33 41.00 -8.20
N GLU A 205 0.37 40.00 -9.07
CA GLU A 205 1.61 39.52 -9.65
C GLU A 205 2.29 40.64 -10.44
N LYS A 206 3.34 41.22 -9.88
CA LYS A 206 4.24 42.08 -10.65
C LYS A 206 5.06 41.18 -11.57
N GLN A 207 4.69 41.18 -12.84
CA GLN A 207 5.58 40.75 -13.92
C GLN A 207 6.77 41.73 -14.00
N ASP A 208 7.88 41.39 -13.39
CA ASP A 208 9.15 42.06 -13.68
C ASP A 208 9.68 41.60 -15.03
N SER A 209 9.45 42.42 -16.03
CA SER A 209 10.13 42.39 -17.32
C SER A 209 11.58 42.85 -17.13
N VAL A 210 12.53 41.93 -17.12
CA VAL A 210 13.96 42.26 -17.22
C VAL A 210 14.41 42.13 -18.66
N LEU A 211 14.66 43.31 -19.22
CA LEU A 211 15.33 43.54 -20.49
C LEU A 211 16.78 43.07 -20.47
N ASN A 212 17.12 42.42 -21.57
CA ASN A 212 18.43 42.30 -22.23
C ASN A 212 19.62 43.08 -21.66
N GLY A 213 20.71 42.36 -21.42
CA GLY A 213 22.06 42.89 -21.33
C GLY A 213 23.11 41.85 -21.71
N LYS A 214 23.64 41.98 -22.89
CA LYS A 214 24.74 41.18 -23.50
C LYS A 214 26.07 41.31 -22.72
N THR A 215 26.87 40.29 -22.73
CA THR A 215 28.24 40.17 -23.26
C THR A 215 29.27 39.51 -22.34
N THR A 216 29.77 38.41 -22.84
CA THR A 216 31.15 37.96 -23.13
C THR A 216 32.10 37.50 -22.02
N LYS A 217 32.71 36.39 -22.46
CA LYS A 217 34.08 35.81 -22.28
C LYS A 217 34.34 34.92 -21.06
N GLU A 218 34.47 33.63 -21.36
CA GLU A 218 35.74 32.85 -21.55
C GLU A 218 36.72 32.99 -20.37
N GLU A 219 36.95 31.86 -19.75
CA GLU A 219 38.26 31.23 -19.65
C GLU A 219 38.17 29.87 -18.92
N THR A 220 38.50 28.90 -19.63
CA THR A 220 39.28 27.65 -19.57
C THR A 220 40.10 27.39 -18.30
N MET A 221 40.14 26.09 -18.03
CA MET A 221 41.23 25.19 -17.57
C MET A 221 40.92 24.49 -16.24
N ASN A 222 40.74 23.23 -16.28
CA ASN A 222 41.62 22.06 -16.49
C ASN A 222 41.99 21.34 -15.20
N ASN A 223 41.83 20.02 -15.24
CA ASN A 223 42.56 18.94 -14.55
C ASN A 223 42.25 18.72 -13.05
N SER A 224 42.03 17.56 -12.56
CA SER A 224 42.60 16.23 -12.82
C SER A 224 42.02 15.21 -11.83
N GLU A 225 41.86 14.02 -12.39
CA GLU A 225 42.20 12.71 -11.80
C GLU A 225 41.64 12.22 -10.45
N LYS A 226 40.96 11.11 -10.62
CA LYS A 226 41.04 9.85 -9.86
C LYS A 226 40.72 9.89 -8.37
N ASP A 227 39.62 9.25 -8.02
CA ASP A 227 39.73 8.11 -7.11
C ASP A 227 38.59 7.11 -7.35
N LYS A 228 39.00 5.89 -7.72
CA LYS A 228 38.14 4.71 -7.75
C LYS A 228 38.05 4.19 -6.33
N THR A 229 36.87 4.26 -5.76
CA THR A 229 36.56 3.44 -4.58
C THR A 229 35.55 2.40 -4.99
N VAL A 230 36.03 1.17 -5.10
CA VAL A 230 35.24 -0.05 -5.23
C VAL A 230 34.52 -0.25 -3.88
N ILE A 231 33.21 -0.25 -3.88
CA ILE A 231 32.44 -0.73 -2.73
C ILE A 231 31.91 -2.11 -3.09
N GLU A 232 32.44 -3.10 -2.40
CA GLU A 232 32.03 -4.49 -2.46
C GLU A 232 30.56 -4.63 -2.02
N ALA A 233 29.80 -5.35 -2.83
CA ALA A 233 28.45 -5.76 -2.50
C ALA A 233 28.47 -6.72 -1.31
N ASN A 234 27.79 -6.38 -0.25
CA ASN A 234 27.59 -7.26 0.89
C ASN A 234 26.30 -8.07 0.63
N ASP A 235 26.50 -9.31 0.20
CA ASP A 235 25.46 -10.34 0.08
C ASP A 235 24.95 -10.71 1.48
N ASN A 236 23.85 -10.13 1.91
CA ASN A 236 23.07 -10.64 3.03
C ASN A 236 22.02 -11.63 2.50
N GLN A 237 22.43 -12.87 2.36
CA GLN A 237 21.51 -13.99 2.20
C GLN A 237 20.63 -14.12 3.45
N SER A 238 19.32 -14.01 3.26
CA SER A 238 18.34 -14.47 4.21
C SER A 238 18.53 -15.99 4.45
N PRO A 239 18.47 -16.48 5.69
CA PRO A 239 18.62 -17.91 5.95
C PRO A 239 17.49 -18.69 5.26
N ASP A 240 17.89 -19.69 4.49
CA ASP A 240 17.01 -20.60 3.78
C ASP A 240 16.03 -21.28 4.75
N LEU A 241 14.74 -21.00 4.58
CA LEU A 241 13.65 -21.57 5.39
C LEU A 241 13.64 -23.11 5.34
N ALA A 242 14.10 -23.67 4.22
CA ALA A 242 14.22 -25.12 4.02
C ALA A 242 15.30 -25.72 4.94
N ALA A 243 16.45 -25.07 5.11
CA ALA A 243 17.50 -25.51 6.00
C ALA A 243 17.06 -25.49 7.48
N THR A 244 16.26 -24.49 7.86
CA THR A 244 15.73 -24.37 9.23
C THR A 244 14.70 -25.47 9.53
N MET A 245 13.86 -25.84 8.56
CA MET A 245 12.88 -26.92 8.72
C MET A 245 13.54 -28.30 8.78
N THR A 246 14.61 -28.54 8.01
CA THR A 246 15.36 -29.78 8.03
C THR A 246 16.05 -30.00 9.39
N ALA A 247 16.66 -28.94 9.95
CA ALA A 247 17.30 -29.01 11.26
C ALA A 247 16.31 -29.25 12.42
N GLN A 248 15.05 -28.76 12.27
CA GLN A 248 13.99 -29.04 13.25
C GLN A 248 13.47 -30.50 13.18
N LEU A 249 13.42 -31.08 11.98
CA LEU A 249 13.02 -32.48 11.79
C LEU A 249 14.06 -33.47 12.34
N GLU A 250 15.35 -33.21 12.09
CA GLU A 250 16.44 -34.03 12.66
C GLU A 250 16.49 -33.98 14.19
N LYS A 251 16.14 -32.85 14.79
CA LYS A 251 16.10 -32.71 16.24
C LYS A 251 14.92 -33.47 16.89
N MET A 252 13.82 -33.64 16.16
CA MET A 252 12.66 -34.42 16.62
C MET A 252 12.87 -35.94 16.47
N GLU A 253 13.78 -36.39 15.60
CA GLU A 253 14.14 -37.82 15.46
C GLU A 253 15.15 -38.31 16.51
N LEU A 254 15.87 -37.39 17.19
CA LEU A 254 16.85 -37.70 18.22
C LEU A 254 16.28 -37.76 19.65
N ASP A 255 15.04 -37.27 19.84
CA ASP A 255 14.37 -37.24 21.15
C ASP A 255 13.27 -38.35 21.30
N ASN A 256 13.27 -39.40 20.44
CA ASN A 256 12.39 -40.56 20.56
C ASN A 256 13.17 -41.86 20.85
#